data_d0843d0556c183c679d28e76cc223d2f
#
_entry.id   d0843d0556c183c679d28e76cc223d2f
#
_cell.length_a   1.000
_cell.length_b   1.000
_cell.length_c   1.000
_cell.angle_alpha   90.00
_cell.angle_beta   90.00
_cell.angle_gamma   90.00
#
_symmetry.space_group_name_H-M   'P 1'
#
loop_
_entity.id
_entity.type
_entity.pdbx_description
1 polymer ?
#
loop_
_entity_poly.entity_id
_entity_poly.type
_entity_poly.pdbx_seq_one_letter_code
_entity_poly.pdbx_strand_id
1 'polypeptide(L)'
;DFTVTPSIIKKFELNDELIFVGYGIEEANYNSYEKLDVNGKAVLIWNGMPENVETKRKWNISEKIELAKMKGASAVFIYSDKLEESLVKFEHFYNKPKISLVEQETEVQKEVPLITLTEKAAYDLLKSEKRKVKKIKKSGLKIKDAFKTSLRLSIDKPTDNYTSENVLAYIPGTDKKDEVLVITAHYDHLGKKGDIVYNGADDDGTGTVSLLEIAEAFQLAIKAGNKPRRSILIMPVSGEEKGLLGSKYYSQNPVFPLENTIANLNIDMIGRYDKAHENDSNYIYLIGSDRLSQELHDLSEKVNETYMNFGLDYTFNAEDDPNRFYSRSDHYNFAKNGVPVIFYFSGVHEDYHKATDTVEKIDFDKTGGLTRIYQILF
;
A
#
# COMPACT_ATOMS: atom_id res chain seq x y z
N ASP A 1 14.62 19.44 -11.24
CA ASP A 1 14.49 19.23 -12.68
C ASP A 1 14.10 17.80 -13.07
N PHE A 2 14.15 16.83 -12.11
CA PHE A 2 13.73 15.44 -12.34
C PHE A 2 13.35 14.73 -11.05
N THR A 3 12.59 13.62 -11.19
CA THR A 3 12.30 12.67 -10.11
C THR A 3 12.70 11.26 -10.53
N VAL A 4 12.95 10.38 -9.56
CA VAL A 4 13.32 8.98 -9.78
C VAL A 4 12.33 8.06 -9.08
N THR A 5 11.83 7.09 -9.82
CA THR A 5 10.89 6.07 -9.35
C THR A 5 11.36 4.69 -9.84
N PRO A 6 11.22 3.60 -9.11
CA PRO A 6 10.72 3.56 -7.74
C PRO A 6 11.74 4.09 -6.72
N SER A 7 11.23 4.47 -5.57
CA SER A 7 12.05 5.02 -4.48
C SER A 7 12.99 4.02 -3.83
N ILE A 8 12.79 2.72 -4.08
CA ILE A 8 13.62 1.62 -3.54
C ILE A 8 15.00 1.53 -4.18
N ILE A 9 15.22 2.16 -5.35
CA ILE A 9 16.55 2.22 -5.95
C ILE A 9 17.46 3.05 -5.05
N LYS A 10 18.33 2.37 -4.29
CA LYS A 10 19.27 2.99 -3.35
C LYS A 10 20.48 3.53 -4.07
N LYS A 11 21.06 2.74 -4.95
CA LYS A 11 22.23 3.08 -5.76
C LYS A 11 22.03 2.66 -7.20
N PHE A 12 22.27 3.58 -8.14
CA PHE A 12 22.19 3.29 -9.57
C PHE A 12 23.20 4.16 -10.31
N GLU A 13 23.96 3.53 -11.18
CA GLU A 13 24.89 4.22 -12.08
C GLU A 13 24.60 3.82 -13.52
N LEU A 14 24.44 4.80 -14.37
CA LEU A 14 24.29 4.64 -15.80
C LEU A 14 25.36 5.48 -16.51
N ASN A 15 26.09 4.86 -17.38
CA ASN A 15 27.06 5.53 -18.27
C ASN A 15 26.90 4.92 -19.65
N ASP A 16 25.88 5.36 -20.39
CA ASP A 16 25.48 4.76 -21.65
C ASP A 16 24.87 5.79 -22.60
N GLU A 17 24.42 5.33 -23.75
CA GLU A 17 23.62 6.12 -24.67
C GLU A 17 22.19 6.27 -24.17
N LEU A 18 21.65 7.49 -24.25
CA LEU A 18 20.24 7.78 -24.14
C LEU A 18 19.64 7.88 -25.54
N ILE A 19 18.68 7.04 -25.85
CA ILE A 19 18.01 6.97 -27.14
C ILE A 19 16.63 7.58 -27.03
N PHE A 20 16.34 8.61 -27.82
CA PHE A 20 14.99 9.16 -27.90
C PHE A 20 14.10 8.29 -28.79
N VAL A 21 13.06 7.69 -28.21
CA VAL A 21 12.14 6.75 -28.87
C VAL A 21 10.77 7.37 -29.18
N GLY A 22 10.64 8.70 -29.16
CA GLY A 22 9.37 9.36 -29.40
C GLY A 22 8.34 9.10 -28.30
N TYR A 23 7.15 8.62 -28.67
CA TYR A 23 6.06 8.41 -27.71
C TYR A 23 6.12 7.09 -26.94
N GLY A 24 7.06 6.19 -27.26
CA GLY A 24 7.24 4.91 -26.57
C GLY A 24 6.09 3.93 -26.77
N ILE A 25 5.47 3.91 -27.94
CA ILE A 25 4.32 3.06 -28.27
C ILE A 25 4.57 2.20 -29.51
N GLU A 26 3.84 1.10 -29.64
CA GLU A 26 3.87 0.21 -30.78
C GLU A 26 2.43 -0.11 -31.21
N GLU A 27 2.08 0.33 -32.43
CA GLU A 27 0.79 0.14 -33.07
C GLU A 27 1.01 -0.31 -34.52
N ALA A 28 -0.03 -0.84 -35.19
CA ALA A 28 0.08 -1.33 -36.56
C ALA A 28 0.68 -0.32 -37.54
N ASN A 29 0.39 0.96 -37.33
CA ASN A 29 0.81 2.05 -38.22
C ASN A 29 1.92 2.95 -37.64
N TYR A 30 2.34 2.67 -36.41
CA TYR A 30 3.33 3.47 -35.69
C TYR A 30 4.11 2.64 -34.69
N ASN A 31 5.42 2.55 -34.87
CA ASN A 31 6.31 1.87 -33.95
C ASN A 31 7.45 2.81 -33.53
N SER A 32 7.45 3.18 -32.25
CA SER A 32 8.49 4.04 -31.65
C SER A 32 9.87 3.40 -31.65
N TYR A 33 9.93 2.08 -31.69
CA TYR A 33 11.17 1.29 -31.59
C TYR A 33 11.62 0.71 -32.94
N GLU A 34 10.92 1.07 -34.06
CA GLU A 34 11.28 0.57 -35.37
C GLU A 34 12.72 0.94 -35.72
N LYS A 35 13.57 -0.06 -36.01
CA LYS A 35 14.99 0.10 -36.34
C LYS A 35 15.88 0.67 -35.22
N LEU A 36 15.40 0.68 -33.98
CA LEU A 36 16.16 1.08 -32.81
C LEU A 36 16.59 -0.14 -32.00
N ASP A 37 17.87 -0.28 -31.74
CA ASP A 37 18.37 -1.21 -30.73
C ASP A 37 18.49 -0.47 -29.39
N VAL A 38 17.56 -0.78 -28.46
CA VAL A 38 17.48 -0.20 -27.11
C VAL A 38 17.88 -1.18 -26.02
N ASN A 39 18.32 -2.39 -26.41
CA ASN A 39 18.72 -3.41 -25.45
C ASN A 39 19.94 -2.94 -24.66
N GLY A 40 19.82 -2.96 -23.32
CA GLY A 40 20.83 -2.48 -22.40
C GLY A 40 21.05 -0.97 -22.37
N LYS A 41 20.23 -0.17 -23.07
CA LYS A 41 20.38 1.29 -23.19
C LYS A 41 19.27 2.05 -22.48
N ALA A 42 19.55 3.31 -22.17
CA ALA A 42 18.51 4.20 -21.66
C ALA A 42 17.63 4.71 -22.80
N VAL A 43 16.33 4.83 -22.54
CA VAL A 43 15.38 5.40 -23.51
C VAL A 43 14.74 6.67 -22.98
N LEU A 44 14.51 7.66 -23.84
CA LEU A 44 13.72 8.84 -23.54
C LEU A 44 12.39 8.77 -24.28
N ILE A 45 11.30 8.82 -23.51
CA ILE A 45 9.93 8.78 -24.00
C ILE A 45 9.29 10.15 -23.83
N TRP A 46 8.57 10.59 -24.86
CA TRP A 46 7.70 11.74 -24.78
C TRP A 46 6.33 11.32 -24.26
N ASN A 47 5.88 11.90 -23.15
CA ASN A 47 4.54 11.61 -22.65
C ASN A 47 3.46 12.17 -23.59
N GLY A 48 2.36 11.44 -23.77
CA GLY A 48 1.28 11.77 -24.69
C GLY A 48 1.18 10.78 -25.85
N MET A 49 0.44 11.15 -26.89
CA MET A 49 0.17 10.37 -28.09
C MET A 49 0.49 11.19 -29.33
N PRO A 50 0.93 10.57 -30.43
CA PRO A 50 1.05 11.27 -31.72
C PRO A 50 -0.35 11.60 -32.28
N GLU A 51 -0.50 12.78 -32.84
CA GLU A 51 -1.80 13.32 -33.31
C GLU A 51 -2.47 12.49 -34.44
N ASN A 52 -1.70 11.72 -35.20
CA ASN A 52 -2.17 11.00 -36.39
C ASN A 52 -2.08 9.49 -36.27
N VAL A 53 -2.12 8.95 -35.05
CA VAL A 53 -2.12 7.50 -34.81
C VAL A 53 -3.44 7.09 -34.18
N GLU A 54 -4.24 6.37 -34.98
CA GLU A 54 -5.44 5.73 -34.44
C GLU A 54 -5.06 4.50 -33.63
N THR A 55 -5.51 4.44 -32.39
CA THR A 55 -5.30 3.30 -31.50
C THR A 55 -6.60 2.95 -30.77
N LYS A 56 -6.88 1.66 -30.66
CA LYS A 56 -7.96 1.14 -29.78
C LYS A 56 -7.51 1.03 -28.33
N ARG A 57 -6.20 1.09 -28.09
CA ARG A 57 -5.58 0.94 -26.77
C ARG A 57 -5.30 2.31 -26.16
N LYS A 58 -5.59 2.48 -24.88
CA LYS A 58 -5.11 3.63 -24.11
C LYS A 58 -3.67 3.35 -23.67
N TRP A 59 -2.72 4.07 -24.26
CA TRP A 59 -1.33 4.04 -23.84
C TRP A 59 -1.11 4.98 -22.65
N ASN A 60 -1.15 4.44 -21.44
CA ASN A 60 -0.74 5.16 -20.25
C ASN A 60 0.78 5.03 -20.01
N ILE A 61 1.28 5.74 -18.98
CA ILE A 61 2.72 5.75 -18.66
C ILE A 61 3.23 4.33 -18.33
N SER A 62 2.48 3.55 -17.55
CA SER A 62 2.88 2.21 -17.15
C SER A 62 3.04 1.26 -18.35
N GLU A 63 2.12 1.32 -19.30
CA GLU A 63 2.20 0.50 -20.52
C GLU A 63 3.40 0.86 -21.40
N LYS A 64 3.77 2.14 -21.46
CA LYS A 64 4.97 2.59 -22.19
C LYS A 64 6.25 2.13 -21.53
N ILE A 65 6.29 2.15 -20.18
CA ILE A 65 7.41 1.63 -19.39
C ILE A 65 7.57 0.13 -19.59
N GLU A 66 6.47 -0.61 -19.51
CA GLU A 66 6.50 -2.06 -19.73
C GLU A 66 6.97 -2.42 -21.14
N LEU A 67 6.51 -1.69 -22.16
CA LEU A 67 7.01 -1.88 -23.51
C LEU A 67 8.52 -1.60 -23.62
N ALA A 68 9.02 -0.53 -23.00
CA ALA A 68 10.46 -0.24 -22.96
C ALA A 68 11.26 -1.36 -22.27
N LYS A 69 10.77 -1.86 -21.17
CA LYS A 69 11.36 -3.03 -20.46
C LYS A 69 11.39 -4.26 -21.34
N MET A 70 10.27 -4.59 -22.00
CA MET A 70 10.20 -5.73 -22.93
C MET A 70 11.18 -5.59 -24.10
N LYS A 71 11.52 -4.38 -24.53
CA LYS A 71 12.55 -4.10 -25.55
C LYS A 71 13.97 -4.10 -24.98
N GLY A 72 14.14 -4.37 -23.66
CA GLY A 72 15.44 -4.50 -23.01
C GLY A 72 16.06 -3.19 -22.53
N ALA A 73 15.28 -2.11 -22.40
CA ALA A 73 15.81 -0.84 -21.90
C ALA A 73 16.37 -0.96 -20.48
N SER A 74 17.54 -0.38 -20.22
CA SER A 74 18.20 -0.36 -18.90
C SER A 74 17.68 0.73 -17.97
N ALA A 75 17.13 1.81 -18.52
CA ALA A 75 16.49 2.91 -17.81
C ALA A 75 15.46 3.60 -18.71
N VAL A 76 14.39 4.11 -18.12
CA VAL A 76 13.36 4.86 -18.84
C VAL A 76 13.34 6.29 -18.34
N PHE A 77 13.58 7.23 -19.26
CA PHE A 77 13.38 8.66 -19.04
C PHE A 77 12.06 9.05 -19.67
N ILE A 78 11.23 9.78 -18.94
CA ILE A 78 9.95 10.27 -19.47
C ILE A 78 9.82 11.77 -19.25
N TYR A 79 9.47 12.49 -20.30
CA TYR A 79 9.13 13.90 -20.18
C TYR A 79 7.68 14.06 -19.72
N SER A 80 7.45 14.93 -18.75
CA SER A 80 6.11 15.33 -18.30
C SER A 80 6.02 16.85 -18.20
N ASP A 81 5.04 17.42 -18.91
CA ASP A 81 4.71 18.85 -18.88
C ASP A 81 4.09 19.28 -17.53
N LYS A 82 3.62 18.34 -16.75
CA LYS A 82 3.03 18.57 -15.42
C LYS A 82 4.01 18.39 -14.26
N LEU A 83 5.27 18.00 -14.55
CA LEU A 83 6.21 17.67 -13.47
C LEU A 83 6.53 18.91 -12.62
N GLU A 84 6.76 20.08 -13.23
CA GLU A 84 7.09 21.32 -12.49
C GLU A 84 5.95 21.70 -11.54
N GLU A 85 4.70 21.68 -12.02
CA GLU A 85 3.52 21.93 -11.19
C GLU A 85 3.40 20.89 -10.07
N SER A 86 3.61 19.61 -10.38
CA SER A 86 3.56 18.53 -9.42
C SER A 86 4.66 18.64 -8.36
N LEU A 87 5.88 19.01 -8.73
CA LEU A 87 6.98 19.21 -7.80
C LEU A 87 6.68 20.33 -6.80
N VAL A 88 6.09 21.44 -7.24
CA VAL A 88 5.68 22.52 -6.34
C VAL A 88 4.52 22.09 -5.44
N LYS A 89 3.47 21.48 -6.01
CA LYS A 89 2.27 21.09 -5.29
C LYS A 89 2.52 19.97 -4.27
N PHE A 90 3.41 19.05 -4.59
CA PHE A 90 3.69 17.85 -3.82
C PHE A 90 5.13 17.81 -3.28
N GLU A 91 5.79 18.95 -3.14
CA GLU A 91 7.18 19.07 -2.68
C GLU A 91 7.43 18.28 -1.39
N HIS A 92 6.53 18.43 -0.42
CA HIS A 92 6.61 17.72 0.85
C HIS A 92 6.54 16.20 0.70
N PHE A 93 5.85 15.69 -0.32
CA PHE A 93 5.73 14.25 -0.59
C PHE A 93 7.01 13.70 -1.24
N TYR A 94 7.60 14.44 -2.19
CA TYR A 94 8.83 14.04 -2.87
C TYR A 94 10.05 14.06 -1.93
N ASN A 95 10.06 14.97 -0.97
CA ASN A 95 11.17 15.16 -0.02
C ASN A 95 11.02 14.33 1.27
N LYS A 96 9.88 13.65 1.49
CA LYS A 96 9.73 12.77 2.65
C LYS A 96 10.60 11.52 2.51
N PRO A 97 11.32 11.13 3.57
CA PRO A 97 11.91 9.80 3.65
C PRO A 97 10.83 8.73 3.45
N LYS A 98 11.15 7.70 2.70
CA LYS A 98 10.27 6.55 2.50
C LYS A 98 10.84 5.37 3.25
N ILE A 99 9.96 4.68 3.97
CA ILE A 99 10.29 3.46 4.68
C ILE A 99 9.79 2.28 3.84
N SER A 100 10.59 1.24 3.76
CA SER A 100 10.24 -0.03 3.12
C SER A 100 10.89 -1.18 3.87
N LEU A 101 10.35 -2.37 3.75
CA LEU A 101 11.04 -3.56 4.23
C LEU A 101 12.38 -3.70 3.50
N VAL A 102 13.39 -4.15 4.24
CA VAL A 102 14.66 -4.58 3.64
C VAL A 102 14.37 -5.92 2.97
N GLU A 103 14.31 -5.92 1.64
CA GLU A 103 14.17 -7.17 0.88
C GLU A 103 15.42 -8.03 1.11
N GLN A 104 15.21 -9.29 1.52
CA GLN A 104 16.31 -10.25 1.45
C GLN A 104 16.70 -10.36 -0.02
N GLU A 105 18.00 -10.35 -0.32
CA GLU A 105 18.59 -10.39 -1.68
C GLU A 105 18.28 -11.69 -2.44
N THR A 106 17.04 -12.12 -2.47
CA THR A 106 16.56 -13.19 -3.33
C THR A 106 16.04 -12.55 -4.60
N GLU A 107 16.89 -12.55 -5.64
CA GLU A 107 16.56 -12.15 -7.02
C GLU A 107 15.73 -10.87 -7.12
N VAL A 108 16.36 -9.74 -6.83
CA VAL A 108 15.84 -8.44 -7.25
C VAL A 108 15.70 -8.52 -8.77
N GLN A 109 14.48 -8.74 -9.26
CA GLN A 109 14.16 -8.39 -10.65
C GLN A 109 14.73 -6.99 -10.82
N LYS A 110 15.68 -6.81 -11.76
CA LYS A 110 16.31 -5.51 -12.01
C LYS A 110 15.21 -4.53 -12.41
N GLU A 111 14.67 -3.84 -11.42
CA GLU A 111 13.69 -2.81 -11.70
C GLU A 111 14.36 -1.74 -12.54
N VAL A 112 13.78 -1.52 -13.72
CA VAL A 112 14.26 -0.50 -14.64
C VAL A 112 13.90 0.86 -14.03
N PRO A 113 14.88 1.73 -13.70
CA PRO A 113 14.59 3.02 -13.10
C PRO A 113 13.81 3.90 -14.07
N LEU A 114 12.77 4.55 -13.54
CA LEU A 114 12.00 5.57 -14.24
C LEU A 114 12.46 6.95 -13.77
N ILE A 115 12.94 7.75 -14.68
CA ILE A 115 13.35 9.13 -14.45
C ILE A 115 12.36 10.07 -15.15
N THR A 116 11.55 10.77 -14.38
CA THR A 116 10.63 11.77 -14.92
C THR A 116 11.33 13.12 -15.00
N LEU A 117 11.29 13.74 -16.17
CA LEU A 117 11.99 14.99 -16.49
C LEU A 117 11.03 16.15 -16.69
N THR A 118 11.43 17.34 -16.27
CA THR A 118 10.81 18.58 -16.73
C THR A 118 11.12 18.84 -18.22
N GLU A 119 10.33 19.70 -18.87
CA GLU A 119 10.56 20.07 -20.28
C GLU A 119 11.98 20.60 -20.49
N LYS A 120 12.43 21.44 -19.57
CA LYS A 120 13.78 22.03 -19.60
C LYS A 120 14.84 20.94 -19.56
N ALA A 121 14.77 20.01 -18.58
CA ALA A 121 15.74 18.93 -18.43
C ALA A 121 15.77 18.01 -19.66
N ALA A 122 14.59 17.65 -20.20
CA ALA A 122 14.51 16.83 -21.41
C ALA A 122 15.16 17.53 -22.64
N TYR A 123 14.94 18.83 -22.81
CA TYR A 123 15.59 19.57 -23.90
C TYR A 123 17.08 19.79 -23.66
N ASP A 124 17.52 19.93 -22.43
CA ASP A 124 18.95 20.05 -22.11
C ASP A 124 19.71 18.77 -22.43
N LEU A 125 19.13 17.61 -22.19
CA LEU A 125 19.68 16.31 -22.59
C LEU A 125 19.77 16.17 -24.12
N LEU A 126 18.85 16.77 -24.87
CA LEU A 126 18.77 16.71 -26.32
C LEU A 126 19.31 17.99 -26.99
N LYS A 127 20.30 18.64 -26.43
CA LYS A 127 20.80 20.01 -26.82
C LYS A 127 20.92 20.25 -28.31
N SER A 128 21.50 19.32 -29.06
CA SER A 128 21.71 19.45 -30.51
C SER A 128 20.43 19.17 -31.32
N GLU A 129 19.40 18.56 -30.71
CA GLU A 129 18.25 17.99 -31.41
C GLU A 129 16.92 18.68 -31.09
N LYS A 130 16.95 19.75 -30.28
CA LYS A 130 15.76 20.49 -29.85
C LYS A 130 14.79 20.86 -30.97
N ARG A 131 15.31 21.27 -32.15
CA ARG A 131 14.47 21.63 -33.33
C ARG A 131 13.80 20.39 -33.94
N LYS A 132 14.51 19.26 -34.00
CA LYS A 132 13.99 18.00 -34.55
C LYS A 132 12.92 17.42 -33.64
N VAL A 133 13.13 17.43 -32.32
CA VAL A 133 12.13 16.99 -31.32
C VAL A 133 10.84 17.81 -31.45
N LYS A 134 10.92 19.13 -31.54
CA LYS A 134 9.75 19.99 -31.79
C LYS A 134 9.02 19.64 -33.09
N LYS A 135 9.74 19.26 -34.15
CA LYS A 135 9.15 18.85 -35.41
C LYS A 135 8.43 17.51 -35.31
N ILE A 136 9.00 16.53 -34.59
CA ILE A 136 8.38 15.23 -34.32
C ILE A 136 7.10 15.41 -33.51
N LYS A 137 7.13 16.25 -32.47
CA LYS A 137 5.95 16.57 -31.64
C LYS A 137 4.78 17.12 -32.46
N LYS A 138 5.08 17.98 -33.45
CA LYS A 138 4.08 18.63 -34.33
C LYS A 138 3.53 17.73 -35.42
N SER A 139 4.32 16.81 -35.95
CA SER A 139 4.00 16.09 -37.18
C SER A 139 3.67 14.63 -37.00
N GLY A 140 3.82 14.06 -35.75
CA GLY A 140 3.62 12.62 -35.51
C GLY A 140 4.53 11.72 -36.36
N LEU A 141 5.62 12.29 -36.93
CA LEU A 141 6.50 11.56 -37.84
C LEU A 141 7.19 10.40 -37.13
N LYS A 142 7.31 9.29 -37.86
CA LYS A 142 8.20 8.17 -37.46
C LYS A 142 9.61 8.72 -37.29
N ILE A 143 10.25 8.30 -36.21
CA ILE A 143 11.66 8.62 -35.96
C ILE A 143 12.49 7.79 -36.94
N LYS A 144 12.99 8.45 -37.99
CA LYS A 144 13.81 7.79 -39.01
C LYS A 144 15.26 7.63 -38.55
N ASP A 145 15.73 8.55 -37.71
CA ASP A 145 17.09 8.57 -37.18
C ASP A 145 17.03 8.59 -35.66
N ALA A 146 17.67 7.67 -35.02
CA ALA A 146 17.76 7.64 -33.58
C ALA A 146 18.55 8.84 -33.06
N PHE A 147 17.91 9.67 -32.22
CA PHE A 147 18.63 10.68 -31.46
C PHE A 147 19.36 9.99 -30.33
N LYS A 148 20.66 10.09 -30.34
CA LYS A 148 21.53 9.48 -29.35
C LYS A 148 22.37 10.55 -28.66
N THR A 149 22.46 10.47 -27.35
CA THR A 149 23.36 11.31 -26.56
C THR A 149 24.01 10.46 -25.48
N SER A 150 25.27 10.75 -25.16
CA SER A 150 25.91 10.12 -24.00
C SER A 150 25.30 10.69 -22.72
N LEU A 151 24.92 9.81 -21.81
CA LEU A 151 24.35 10.14 -20.52
C LEU A 151 25.15 9.50 -19.40
N ARG A 152 25.51 10.29 -18.39
CA ARG A 152 25.98 9.79 -17.13
C ARG A 152 24.98 10.18 -16.04
N LEU A 153 24.41 9.18 -15.37
CA LEU A 153 23.51 9.36 -14.25
C LEU A 153 24.05 8.55 -13.07
N SER A 154 24.22 9.21 -11.93
CA SER A 154 24.51 8.56 -10.67
C SER A 154 23.42 8.92 -9.66
N ILE A 155 22.82 7.92 -9.06
CA ILE A 155 21.85 8.04 -7.98
C ILE A 155 22.46 7.32 -6.80
N ASP A 156 22.64 8.05 -5.70
CA ASP A 156 23.06 7.51 -4.41
C ASP A 156 22.15 8.14 -3.35
N LYS A 157 21.25 7.32 -2.79
CA LYS A 157 20.31 7.76 -1.76
C LYS A 157 20.82 7.25 -0.41
N PRO A 158 21.12 8.12 0.52
CA PRO A 158 21.44 7.70 1.87
C PRO A 158 20.26 6.89 2.43
N THR A 159 20.58 5.76 3.05
CA THR A 159 19.59 4.87 3.67
C THR A 159 20.03 4.56 5.08
N ASP A 160 19.11 4.74 6.02
CA ASP A 160 19.26 4.28 7.40
C ASP A 160 18.42 3.00 7.58
N ASN A 161 18.94 2.06 8.34
CA ASN A 161 18.22 0.86 8.71
C ASN A 161 17.65 1.01 10.12
N TYR A 162 16.35 0.75 10.25
CA TYR A 162 15.66 0.70 11.52
C TYR A 162 15.09 -0.69 11.71
N THR A 163 15.06 -1.16 12.95
CA THR A 163 14.42 -2.42 13.32
C THR A 163 13.15 -2.10 14.06
N SER A 164 12.07 -2.77 13.68
CA SER A 164 10.81 -2.81 14.40
C SER A 164 10.32 -4.25 14.46
N GLU A 165 9.37 -4.55 15.33
CA GLU A 165 8.96 -5.90 15.65
C GLU A 165 7.44 -6.01 15.59
N ASN A 166 6.93 -7.15 15.11
CA ASN A 166 5.56 -7.57 15.41
C ASN A 166 5.63 -8.38 16.71
N VAL A 167 4.71 -8.15 17.62
CA VAL A 167 4.62 -8.91 18.87
C VAL A 167 3.62 -10.06 18.64
N LEU A 168 3.99 -11.28 19.03
CA LEU A 168 3.20 -12.47 18.79
C LEU A 168 2.88 -13.17 20.11
N ALA A 169 1.58 -13.26 20.44
CA ALA A 169 1.09 -14.06 21.56
C ALA A 169 0.30 -15.26 21.01
N TYR A 170 0.79 -16.45 21.27
CA TYR A 170 0.22 -17.69 20.76
C TYR A 170 -0.53 -18.47 21.83
N ILE A 171 -1.76 -18.84 21.55
CA ILE A 171 -2.62 -19.67 22.38
C ILE A 171 -2.85 -20.98 21.61
N PRO A 172 -2.29 -22.11 22.07
CA PRO A 172 -2.47 -23.39 21.39
C PRO A 172 -3.90 -23.91 21.50
N GLY A 173 -4.44 -24.36 20.38
CA GLY A 173 -5.71 -25.06 20.30
C GLY A 173 -5.65 -26.50 20.83
N THR A 174 -6.80 -27.16 20.84
CA THR A 174 -6.92 -28.59 21.29
C THR A 174 -6.96 -29.54 20.09
N ASP A 175 -8.15 -29.86 19.58
CA ASP A 175 -8.36 -30.83 18.52
C ASP A 175 -8.20 -30.29 17.10
N LYS A 176 -8.21 -28.96 16.95
CA LYS A 176 -8.00 -28.24 15.69
C LYS A 176 -6.79 -27.29 15.77
N LYS A 177 -5.74 -27.70 16.48
CA LYS A 177 -4.58 -26.85 16.79
C LYS A 177 -3.81 -26.34 15.58
N ASP A 178 -3.93 -27.02 14.44
CA ASP A 178 -3.27 -26.65 13.20
C ASP A 178 -4.05 -25.59 12.38
N GLU A 179 -5.32 -25.34 12.75
CA GLU A 179 -6.11 -24.22 12.23
C GLU A 179 -5.82 -22.97 13.10
N VAL A 180 -5.31 -21.90 12.52
CA VAL A 180 -4.87 -20.69 13.24
C VAL A 180 -5.79 -19.52 12.90
N LEU A 181 -6.39 -18.93 13.94
CA LEU A 181 -7.02 -17.62 13.86
C LEU A 181 -6.00 -16.55 14.19
N VAL A 182 -5.88 -15.53 13.34
CA VAL A 182 -5.00 -14.38 13.59
C VAL A 182 -5.83 -13.15 13.93
N ILE A 183 -5.50 -12.47 15.02
CA ILE A 183 -6.15 -11.23 15.44
C ILE A 183 -5.08 -10.13 15.43
N THR A 184 -5.33 -9.04 14.70
CA THR A 184 -4.37 -7.95 14.48
C THR A 184 -4.92 -6.58 14.87
N ALA A 185 -4.03 -5.71 15.30
CA ALA A 185 -4.17 -4.27 15.43
C ALA A 185 -2.77 -3.67 15.30
N HIS A 186 -2.64 -2.41 14.90
CA HIS A 186 -1.30 -1.81 14.83
C HIS A 186 -0.99 -0.99 16.08
N TYR A 187 0.28 -1.00 16.49
CA TYR A 187 0.72 -0.28 17.69
C TYR A 187 1.65 0.90 17.39
N ASP A 188 1.95 1.14 16.14
CA ASP A 188 2.62 2.35 15.70
C ASP A 188 1.60 3.45 15.36
N HIS A 189 2.05 4.70 15.41
CA HIS A 189 1.31 5.86 14.92
C HIS A 189 2.27 6.85 14.26
N LEU A 190 1.82 8.05 13.91
CA LEU A 190 2.60 9.06 13.18
C LEU A 190 3.84 9.57 13.94
N GLY A 191 3.86 9.43 15.25
CA GLY A 191 4.99 9.78 16.10
C GLY A 191 5.06 11.27 16.42
N LYS A 192 6.22 11.92 16.17
CA LYS A 192 6.48 13.31 16.56
C LYS A 192 6.94 14.14 15.36
N LYS A 193 6.41 15.36 15.25
CA LYS A 193 6.85 16.35 14.27
C LYS A 193 7.21 17.65 14.95
N GLY A 194 8.51 17.95 15.08
CA GLY A 194 8.99 19.04 15.94
C GLY A 194 8.58 18.77 17.39
N ASP A 195 7.86 19.69 18.01
CA ASP A 195 7.34 19.54 19.39
C ASP A 195 5.94 18.95 19.46
N ILE A 196 5.29 18.71 18.32
CA ILE A 196 3.94 18.17 18.25
C ILE A 196 4.03 16.65 18.31
N VAL A 197 3.34 16.05 19.29
CA VAL A 197 3.15 14.61 19.45
C VAL A 197 1.80 14.22 18.86
N TYR A 198 1.79 13.21 18.01
CA TYR A 198 0.57 12.58 17.50
C TYR A 198 0.30 11.35 18.35
N ASN A 199 -0.76 11.40 19.15
CA ASN A 199 -0.97 10.43 20.22
C ASN A 199 -1.51 9.09 19.71
N GLY A 200 -2.41 9.10 18.70
CA GLY A 200 -2.99 7.87 18.17
C GLY A 200 -3.83 7.09 19.19
N ALA A 201 -4.68 7.79 19.94
CA ALA A 201 -5.45 7.12 20.98
C ALA A 201 -6.53 6.19 20.40
N ASP A 202 -7.20 6.62 19.33
CA ASP A 202 -8.11 5.77 18.57
C ASP A 202 -7.40 5.04 17.44
N ASP A 203 -6.47 5.69 16.76
CA ASP A 203 -5.70 5.19 15.62
C ASP A 203 -4.24 4.83 16.03
N ASP A 204 -3.85 3.60 16.41
CA ASP A 204 -4.76 2.50 16.73
C ASP A 204 -4.54 2.03 18.19
N GLY A 205 -4.54 2.99 19.12
CA GLY A 205 -4.47 2.68 20.56
C GLY A 205 -5.61 1.79 21.01
N THR A 206 -6.85 2.05 20.52
CA THR A 206 -8.05 1.28 20.89
C THR A 206 -7.97 -0.16 20.40
N GLY A 207 -7.51 -0.42 19.18
CA GLY A 207 -7.29 -1.78 18.69
C GLY A 207 -6.18 -2.49 19.44
N THR A 208 -5.05 -1.83 19.65
CA THR A 208 -3.92 -2.40 20.40
C THR A 208 -4.29 -2.82 21.82
N VAL A 209 -4.99 -1.97 22.58
CA VAL A 209 -5.41 -2.36 23.97
C VAL A 209 -6.47 -3.44 23.95
N SER A 210 -7.33 -3.48 22.92
CA SER A 210 -8.31 -4.55 22.74
C SER A 210 -7.64 -5.91 22.56
N LEU A 211 -6.49 -5.98 21.87
CA LEU A 211 -5.73 -7.23 21.77
C LEU A 211 -5.25 -7.72 23.14
N LEU A 212 -4.88 -6.83 24.05
CA LEU A 212 -4.47 -7.20 25.42
C LEU A 212 -5.65 -7.76 26.22
N GLU A 213 -6.79 -7.10 26.16
CA GLU A 213 -8.03 -7.55 26.81
C GLU A 213 -8.51 -8.91 26.25
N ILE A 214 -8.42 -9.11 24.94
CA ILE A 214 -8.73 -10.39 24.30
C ILE A 214 -7.78 -11.48 24.80
N ALA A 215 -6.48 -11.20 24.87
CA ALA A 215 -5.49 -12.15 25.37
C ALA A 215 -5.75 -12.53 26.82
N GLU A 216 -6.08 -11.58 27.69
CA GLU A 216 -6.43 -11.83 29.09
C GLU A 216 -7.69 -12.69 29.20
N ALA A 217 -8.75 -12.37 28.45
CA ALA A 217 -9.99 -13.12 28.46
C ALA A 217 -9.80 -14.59 28.05
N PHE A 218 -9.01 -14.86 27.02
CA PHE A 218 -8.65 -16.24 26.65
C PHE A 218 -7.86 -16.95 27.76
N GLN A 219 -6.92 -16.25 28.39
CA GLN A 219 -6.16 -16.85 29.51
C GLN A 219 -7.06 -17.17 30.70
N LEU A 220 -8.03 -16.31 31.02
CA LEU A 220 -9.02 -16.57 32.07
C LEU A 220 -9.92 -17.75 31.71
N ALA A 221 -10.40 -17.85 30.47
CA ALA A 221 -11.20 -18.98 30.01
C ALA A 221 -10.43 -20.29 30.09
N ILE A 222 -9.16 -20.31 29.70
CA ILE A 222 -8.29 -21.49 29.80
C ILE A 222 -8.07 -21.91 31.24
N LYS A 223 -7.84 -20.96 32.14
CA LYS A 223 -7.72 -21.27 33.60
C LYS A 223 -9.02 -21.85 34.15
N ALA A 224 -10.17 -21.46 33.64
CA ALA A 224 -11.47 -22.02 33.98
C ALA A 224 -11.77 -23.37 33.30
N GLY A 225 -10.85 -23.91 32.51
CA GLY A 225 -11.00 -25.21 31.84
C GLY A 225 -11.54 -25.14 30.41
N ASN A 226 -11.86 -23.93 29.89
CA ASN A 226 -12.40 -23.72 28.55
C ASN A 226 -11.25 -23.40 27.59
N LYS A 227 -10.70 -24.40 26.94
CA LYS A 227 -9.64 -24.24 25.95
C LYS A 227 -10.23 -24.07 24.54
N PRO A 228 -9.67 -23.19 23.71
CA PRO A 228 -10.12 -23.08 22.31
C PRO A 228 -9.81 -24.37 21.55
N ARG A 229 -10.64 -24.69 20.58
CA ARG A 229 -10.40 -25.83 19.67
C ARG A 229 -9.27 -25.50 18.68
N ARG A 230 -9.30 -24.30 18.13
CA ARG A 230 -8.31 -23.75 17.19
C ARG A 230 -7.23 -22.96 17.92
N SER A 231 -6.08 -22.88 17.31
CA SER A 231 -5.02 -21.99 17.81
C SER A 231 -5.35 -20.54 17.49
N ILE A 232 -4.93 -19.64 18.38
CA ILE A 232 -5.14 -18.21 18.25
C ILE A 232 -3.79 -17.52 18.28
N LEU A 233 -3.53 -16.66 17.30
CA LEU A 233 -2.38 -15.79 17.25
C LEU A 233 -2.84 -14.35 17.40
N ILE A 234 -2.53 -13.72 18.53
CA ILE A 234 -2.78 -12.31 18.79
C ILE A 234 -1.51 -11.57 18.41
N MET A 235 -1.62 -10.62 17.47
CA MET A 235 -0.45 -10.03 16.85
C MET A 235 -0.60 -8.50 16.71
N PRO A 236 -0.18 -7.71 17.70
CA PRO A 236 0.13 -6.30 17.48
C PRO A 236 1.20 -6.15 16.40
N VAL A 237 0.90 -5.39 15.34
CA VAL A 237 1.80 -5.19 14.20
C VAL A 237 2.36 -3.77 14.19
N SER A 238 3.52 -3.59 13.55
CA SER A 238 4.20 -2.30 13.45
C SER A 238 4.32 -1.83 12.01
N GLY A 239 4.41 -0.51 11.82
CA GLY A 239 4.65 0.09 10.52
C GLY A 239 3.43 0.06 9.59
N GLU A 240 2.22 0.02 10.16
CA GLU A 240 0.96 0.21 9.43
C GLU A 240 0.96 1.55 8.72
N GLU A 241 1.24 2.62 9.45
CA GLU A 241 1.30 4.02 9.03
C GLU A 241 2.35 4.32 7.94
N LYS A 242 3.22 3.37 7.71
CA LYS A 242 4.28 3.44 6.69
C LYS A 242 4.01 2.52 5.49
N GLY A 243 2.80 1.96 5.42
CA GLY A 243 2.33 1.14 4.32
C GLY A 243 2.19 -0.33 4.67
N LEU A 244 1.56 -0.64 5.81
CA LEU A 244 1.21 -1.98 6.28
C LEU A 244 2.44 -2.90 6.39
N LEU A 245 3.58 -2.35 6.87
CA LEU A 245 4.87 -3.06 6.76
C LEU A 245 4.94 -4.30 7.62
N GLY A 246 4.39 -4.25 8.86
CA GLY A 246 4.41 -5.37 9.78
C GLY A 246 3.59 -6.56 9.30
N SER A 247 2.36 -6.34 8.90
CA SER A 247 1.50 -7.38 8.33
C SER A 247 2.02 -7.87 6.97
N LYS A 248 2.62 -7.00 6.16
CA LYS A 248 3.30 -7.38 4.92
C LYS A 248 4.48 -8.31 5.22
N TYR A 249 5.31 -7.98 6.20
CA TYR A 249 6.44 -8.82 6.59
C TYR A 249 5.95 -10.19 7.07
N TYR A 250 4.93 -10.23 7.94
CA TYR A 250 4.36 -11.48 8.41
C TYR A 250 3.80 -12.33 7.27
N SER A 251 3.06 -11.74 6.35
CA SER A 251 2.50 -12.48 5.21
C SER A 251 3.56 -13.05 4.25
N GLN A 252 4.74 -12.46 4.21
CA GLN A 252 5.88 -12.94 3.43
C GLN A 252 6.76 -13.94 4.21
N ASN A 253 6.77 -13.85 5.54
CA ASN A 253 7.58 -14.67 6.45
C ASN A 253 6.73 -15.17 7.61
N PRO A 254 5.65 -15.94 7.35
CA PRO A 254 4.71 -16.31 8.38
C PRO A 254 5.31 -17.34 9.35
N VAL A 255 5.04 -17.16 10.66
CA VAL A 255 5.43 -18.14 11.69
C VAL A 255 4.60 -19.42 11.57
N PHE A 256 3.35 -19.29 11.17
CA PHE A 256 2.47 -20.39 10.82
C PHE A 256 2.11 -20.28 9.35
N PRO A 257 2.14 -21.37 8.56
CA PRO A 257 1.80 -21.35 7.15
C PRO A 257 0.46 -20.63 6.90
N LEU A 258 0.40 -19.74 5.89
CA LEU A 258 -0.83 -18.98 5.62
C LEU A 258 -2.01 -19.88 5.25
N GLU A 259 -1.76 -21.05 4.65
CA GLU A 259 -2.78 -22.06 4.36
C GLU A 259 -3.43 -22.63 5.62
N ASN A 260 -2.78 -22.51 6.77
CA ASN A 260 -3.33 -22.90 8.05
C ASN A 260 -4.07 -21.75 8.75
N THR A 261 -3.94 -20.52 8.25
CA THR A 261 -4.64 -19.35 8.77
C THR A 261 -6.07 -19.33 8.25
N ILE A 262 -7.03 -19.66 9.13
CA ILE A 262 -8.44 -19.78 8.75
C ILE A 262 -9.13 -18.44 8.56
N ALA A 263 -8.71 -17.42 9.31
CA ALA A 263 -9.19 -16.05 9.18
C ALA A 263 -8.20 -15.06 9.84
N ASN A 264 -8.27 -13.81 9.41
CA ASN A 264 -7.70 -12.68 10.14
C ASN A 264 -8.81 -11.72 10.55
N LEU A 265 -8.84 -11.39 11.83
CA LEU A 265 -9.72 -10.36 12.41
C LEU A 265 -8.86 -9.14 12.74
N ASN A 266 -9.08 -8.05 12.04
CA ASN A 266 -8.32 -6.82 12.21
C ASN A 266 -9.14 -5.78 12.93
N ILE A 267 -8.55 -5.15 13.92
CA ILE A 267 -9.15 -4.08 14.72
C ILE A 267 -8.36 -2.82 14.45
N ASP A 268 -9.04 -1.75 14.09
CA ASP A 268 -8.38 -0.47 13.84
C ASP A 268 -9.43 0.64 14.00
N MET A 269 -9.20 1.57 14.94
CA MET A 269 -10.08 2.67 15.28
C MET A 269 -11.49 2.22 15.70
N ILE A 270 -11.66 1.73 16.90
CA ILE A 270 -12.97 1.27 17.44
C ILE A 270 -13.46 2.06 18.65
N GLY A 271 -12.76 3.09 19.07
CA GLY A 271 -13.05 3.87 20.28
C GLY A 271 -13.78 5.19 20.05
N ARG A 272 -14.07 5.54 18.82
CA ARG A 272 -14.79 6.76 18.46
C ARG A 272 -15.97 6.45 17.52
N TYR A 273 -16.60 7.46 17.01
CA TYR A 273 -17.64 7.36 15.98
C TYR A 273 -17.46 8.45 14.94
N ASP A 274 -17.89 8.16 13.73
CA ASP A 274 -17.84 9.11 12.63
C ASP A 274 -19.10 9.99 12.59
N LYS A 275 -19.10 10.91 11.64
CA LYS A 275 -20.22 11.85 11.49
C LYS A 275 -21.55 11.17 11.11
N ALA A 276 -21.51 10.03 10.47
CA ALA A 276 -22.73 9.31 10.09
C ALA A 276 -23.44 8.72 11.32
N HIS A 277 -22.66 8.44 12.38
CA HIS A 277 -23.14 7.81 13.62
C HIS A 277 -22.96 8.71 14.86
N GLU A 278 -22.90 10.03 14.71
CA GLU A 278 -22.67 10.95 15.84
C GLU A 278 -23.73 10.85 16.95
N ASN A 279 -24.91 10.29 16.66
CA ASN A 279 -26.02 10.10 17.60
C ASN A 279 -26.28 8.62 17.94
N ASP A 280 -25.50 7.70 17.42
CA ASP A 280 -25.62 6.26 17.69
C ASP A 280 -24.25 5.62 17.81
N SER A 281 -23.80 5.42 19.04
CA SER A 281 -22.51 4.76 19.31
C SER A 281 -22.55 3.23 19.20
N ASN A 282 -23.76 2.63 19.08
CA ASN A 282 -23.94 1.18 19.05
C ASN A 282 -23.84 0.61 17.64
N TYR A 283 -22.74 0.88 16.96
CA TYR A 283 -22.48 0.36 15.61
C TYR A 283 -21.01 -0.02 15.41
N ILE A 284 -20.76 -0.77 14.35
CA ILE A 284 -19.43 -1.08 13.84
C ILE A 284 -19.49 -1.33 12.34
N TYR A 285 -18.55 -0.80 11.57
CA TYR A 285 -18.34 -1.18 10.17
C TYR A 285 -17.63 -2.53 10.08
N LEU A 286 -18.17 -3.41 9.24
CA LEU A 286 -17.55 -4.67 8.87
C LEU A 286 -17.08 -4.58 7.41
N ILE A 287 -15.77 -4.69 7.21
CA ILE A 287 -15.17 -4.54 5.89
C ILE A 287 -14.45 -5.84 5.51
N GLY A 288 -14.77 -6.37 4.34
CA GLY A 288 -14.16 -7.59 3.80
C GLY A 288 -14.79 -8.90 4.27
N SER A 289 -15.80 -8.87 5.14
CA SER A 289 -16.34 -10.04 5.82
C SER A 289 -16.87 -11.14 4.90
N ASP A 290 -17.51 -10.76 3.78
CA ASP A 290 -18.12 -11.66 2.80
C ASP A 290 -17.28 -11.86 1.53
N ARG A 291 -16.17 -11.11 1.37
CA ARG A 291 -15.38 -11.11 0.12
C ARG A 291 -14.67 -12.42 -0.17
N LEU A 292 -14.23 -13.14 0.85
CA LEU A 292 -13.49 -14.39 0.71
C LEU A 292 -14.18 -15.58 1.39
N SER A 293 -15.11 -15.33 2.33
CA SER A 293 -15.82 -16.39 3.06
C SER A 293 -17.19 -15.93 3.51
N GLN A 294 -18.23 -16.48 2.92
CA GLN A 294 -19.61 -16.26 3.37
C GLN A 294 -19.84 -16.88 4.76
N GLU A 295 -19.19 -18.02 5.07
CA GLU A 295 -19.29 -18.66 6.38
C GLU A 295 -18.78 -17.75 7.50
N LEU A 296 -17.66 -17.05 7.28
CA LEU A 296 -17.12 -16.10 8.25
C LEU A 296 -18.08 -14.91 8.48
N HIS A 297 -18.66 -14.40 7.41
CA HIS A 297 -19.66 -13.34 7.45
C HIS A 297 -20.89 -13.76 8.27
N ASP A 298 -21.52 -14.88 7.91
CA ASP A 298 -22.71 -15.42 8.57
C ASP A 298 -22.44 -15.72 10.06
N LEU A 299 -21.25 -16.23 10.37
CA LEU A 299 -20.83 -16.47 11.76
C LEU A 299 -20.73 -15.16 12.54
N SER A 300 -20.13 -14.11 11.95
CA SER A 300 -20.02 -12.80 12.59
C SER A 300 -21.39 -12.19 12.89
N GLU A 301 -22.31 -12.22 11.91
CA GLU A 301 -23.71 -11.76 12.12
C GLU A 301 -24.41 -12.53 13.22
N LYS A 302 -24.34 -13.87 13.20
CA LYS A 302 -24.95 -14.72 14.21
C LYS A 302 -24.43 -14.47 15.61
N VAL A 303 -23.13 -14.26 15.77
CA VAL A 303 -22.53 -13.93 17.07
C VAL A 303 -23.00 -12.56 17.55
N ASN A 304 -23.03 -11.58 16.66
CA ASN A 304 -23.55 -10.25 16.99
C ASN A 304 -25.02 -10.31 17.42
N GLU A 305 -25.87 -10.99 16.67
CA GLU A 305 -27.30 -11.14 16.98
C GLU A 305 -27.51 -11.87 18.33
N THR A 306 -26.67 -12.88 18.62
CA THR A 306 -26.86 -13.70 19.82
C THR A 306 -26.38 -13.01 21.09
N TYR A 307 -25.31 -12.24 21.03
CA TYR A 307 -24.59 -11.80 22.21
C TYR A 307 -24.44 -10.30 22.38
N MET A 308 -24.45 -9.52 21.28
CA MET A 308 -23.99 -8.15 21.31
C MET A 308 -25.03 -7.12 20.84
N ASN A 309 -25.73 -7.39 19.75
CA ASN A 309 -26.73 -6.48 19.13
C ASN A 309 -26.17 -5.10 18.72
N PHE A 310 -24.94 -5.06 18.21
CA PHE A 310 -24.44 -3.87 17.53
C PHE A 310 -25.12 -3.69 16.17
N GLY A 311 -25.33 -2.45 15.73
CA GLY A 311 -25.65 -2.13 14.35
C GLY A 311 -24.46 -2.46 13.45
N LEU A 312 -24.55 -3.53 12.63
CA LEU A 312 -23.51 -3.86 11.66
C LEU A 312 -23.70 -3.01 10.40
N ASP A 313 -22.72 -2.19 10.07
CA ASP A 313 -22.76 -1.32 8.89
C ASP A 313 -21.76 -1.82 7.84
N TYR A 314 -22.24 -2.04 6.60
CA TYR A 314 -21.46 -2.57 5.48
C TYR A 314 -21.17 -1.49 4.41
N THR A 315 -21.42 -0.23 4.70
CA THR A 315 -21.24 0.88 3.74
C THR A 315 -19.86 0.87 3.10
N PHE A 316 -18.82 0.62 3.87
CA PHE A 316 -17.43 0.58 3.38
C PHE A 316 -16.98 -0.79 2.87
N ASN A 317 -17.87 -1.78 2.87
CA ASN A 317 -17.59 -3.10 2.29
C ASN A 317 -17.85 -3.15 0.77
N ALA A 318 -18.45 -2.12 0.18
CA ALA A 318 -18.70 -2.04 -1.25
C ALA A 318 -17.38 -2.12 -2.05
N GLU A 319 -17.39 -2.82 -3.21
CA GLU A 319 -16.21 -2.97 -4.07
C GLU A 319 -15.74 -1.63 -4.65
N ASP A 320 -16.66 -0.72 -4.88
CA ASP A 320 -16.44 0.63 -5.42
C ASP A 320 -16.35 1.71 -4.35
N ASP A 321 -16.15 1.34 -3.07
CA ASP A 321 -15.93 2.31 -1.99
C ASP A 321 -14.88 3.34 -2.39
N PRO A 322 -15.24 4.64 -2.50
CA PRO A 322 -14.32 5.69 -2.91
C PRO A 322 -13.18 5.90 -1.91
N ASN A 323 -13.37 5.53 -0.63
CA ASN A 323 -12.37 5.62 0.42
C ASN A 323 -11.36 4.47 0.37
N ARG A 324 -11.72 3.35 -0.27
CA ARG A 324 -10.91 2.13 -0.39
C ARG A 324 -10.46 1.55 0.95
N PHE A 325 -11.29 1.62 1.96
CA PHE A 325 -10.93 1.15 3.31
C PHE A 325 -10.53 -0.33 3.32
N TYR A 326 -11.09 -1.17 2.45
CA TYR A 326 -10.65 -2.57 2.32
C TYR A 326 -9.16 -2.77 2.10
N SER A 327 -8.43 -1.78 1.58
CA SER A 327 -6.99 -1.87 1.33
C SER A 327 -6.14 -0.97 2.21
N ARG A 328 -6.71 -0.43 3.30
CA ARG A 328 -6.05 0.60 4.10
C ARG A 328 -5.65 0.20 5.51
N SER A 329 -5.85 -1.06 5.89
CA SER A 329 -5.36 -1.57 7.16
C SER A 329 -4.78 -2.99 7.01
N ASP A 330 -4.22 -3.55 8.05
CA ASP A 330 -3.36 -4.75 8.07
C ASP A 330 -4.01 -6.03 7.54
N HIS A 331 -5.34 -6.16 7.65
CA HIS A 331 -6.10 -7.29 7.08
C HIS A 331 -5.85 -7.48 5.59
N TYR A 332 -5.55 -6.39 4.87
CA TYR A 332 -5.35 -6.46 3.42
C TYR A 332 -4.18 -7.36 3.02
N ASN A 333 -3.12 -7.40 3.83
CA ASN A 333 -1.99 -8.29 3.57
C ASN A 333 -2.34 -9.78 3.71
N PHE A 334 -3.34 -10.13 4.53
CA PHE A 334 -3.91 -11.46 4.62
C PHE A 334 -4.87 -11.73 3.46
N ALA A 335 -5.79 -10.80 3.20
CA ALA A 335 -6.81 -10.94 2.15
C ALA A 335 -6.21 -11.18 0.76
N LYS A 336 -5.18 -10.42 0.37
CA LYS A 336 -4.52 -10.61 -0.94
C LYS A 336 -3.76 -11.94 -1.08
N ASN A 337 -3.52 -12.65 0.03
CA ASN A 337 -2.98 -14.00 0.04
C ASN A 337 -4.06 -15.08 0.21
N GLY A 338 -5.34 -14.73 0.07
CA GLY A 338 -6.47 -15.65 0.08
C GLY A 338 -6.98 -16.03 1.47
N VAL A 339 -6.52 -15.38 2.54
CA VAL A 339 -7.03 -15.59 3.90
C VAL A 339 -8.31 -14.76 4.08
N PRO A 340 -9.44 -15.37 4.51
CA PRO A 340 -10.65 -14.65 4.88
C PRO A 340 -10.38 -13.60 5.97
N VAL A 341 -11.01 -12.42 5.87
CA VAL A 341 -10.76 -11.31 6.78
C VAL A 341 -12.04 -10.63 7.22
N ILE A 342 -12.01 -10.04 8.41
CA ILE A 342 -12.94 -8.98 8.81
C ILE A 342 -12.11 -7.83 9.35
N PHE A 343 -12.33 -6.65 8.81
CA PHE A 343 -11.82 -5.42 9.36
C PHE A 343 -12.95 -4.70 10.10
N TYR A 344 -12.80 -4.59 11.42
CA TYR A 344 -13.71 -3.89 12.31
C TYR A 344 -13.23 -2.46 12.50
N PHE A 345 -14.09 -1.50 12.20
CA PHE A 345 -13.78 -0.10 12.10
C PHE A 345 -14.95 0.77 12.54
N SER A 346 -14.70 1.87 13.21
CA SER A 346 -15.75 2.81 13.64
C SER A 346 -15.86 4.06 12.75
N GLY A 347 -15.11 4.12 11.66
CA GLY A 347 -15.11 5.28 10.77
C GLY A 347 -14.06 6.33 11.14
N VAL A 348 -13.99 7.37 10.32
CA VAL A 348 -13.02 8.46 10.48
C VAL A 348 -13.67 9.63 11.20
N HIS A 349 -13.08 10.06 12.29
CA HIS A 349 -13.49 11.23 13.07
C HIS A 349 -12.59 12.44 12.78
N GLU A 350 -12.98 13.61 13.32
CA GLU A 350 -12.30 14.88 13.08
C GLU A 350 -10.85 14.96 13.57
N ASP A 351 -10.46 14.09 14.51
CA ASP A 351 -9.11 14.05 15.08
C ASP A 351 -8.18 13.04 14.39
N TYR A 352 -8.68 12.30 13.41
CA TYR A 352 -7.89 11.32 12.65
C TYR A 352 -6.59 11.92 12.11
N HIS A 353 -5.46 11.29 12.39
CA HIS A 353 -4.12 11.76 12.04
C HIS A 353 -3.77 13.16 12.57
N LYS A 354 -4.34 13.54 13.72
CA LYS A 354 -4.03 14.80 14.41
C LYS A 354 -3.50 14.56 15.82
N ALA A 355 -2.77 15.55 16.34
CA ALA A 355 -2.29 15.54 17.72
C ALA A 355 -3.42 15.54 18.77
N THR A 356 -4.64 15.87 18.33
CA THR A 356 -5.85 15.92 19.15
C THR A 356 -6.59 14.60 19.26
N ASP A 357 -6.07 13.50 18.66
CA ASP A 357 -6.53 12.14 18.92
C ASP A 357 -5.96 11.67 20.27
N THR A 358 -6.70 11.94 21.34
CA THR A 358 -6.27 11.75 22.74
C THR A 358 -7.19 10.81 23.50
N VAL A 359 -6.66 10.19 24.54
CA VAL A 359 -7.34 9.19 25.37
C VAL A 359 -8.65 9.73 25.98
N GLU A 360 -8.70 11.01 26.33
CA GLU A 360 -9.88 11.64 26.94
C GLU A 360 -11.11 11.67 26.03
N LYS A 361 -10.91 11.43 24.72
CA LYS A 361 -11.97 11.42 23.70
C LYS A 361 -12.48 10.02 23.38
N ILE A 362 -11.87 8.99 23.92
CA ILE A 362 -12.24 7.60 23.68
C ILE A 362 -13.52 7.25 24.41
N ASP A 363 -14.46 6.65 23.73
CA ASP A 363 -15.64 6.02 24.29
C ASP A 363 -15.25 4.58 24.77
N PHE A 364 -14.91 4.49 26.05
CA PHE A 364 -14.48 3.22 26.64
C PHE A 364 -15.60 2.19 26.75
N ASP A 365 -16.86 2.61 26.87
CA ASP A 365 -18.01 1.71 26.91
C ASP A 365 -18.20 1.04 25.55
N LYS A 366 -18.10 1.81 24.47
CA LYS A 366 -18.11 1.29 23.10
C LYS A 366 -16.94 0.34 22.85
N THR A 367 -15.71 0.78 23.15
CA THR A 367 -14.50 -0.02 22.95
C THR A 367 -14.57 -1.36 23.69
N GLY A 368 -14.95 -1.34 24.97
CA GLY A 368 -15.13 -2.54 25.79
C GLY A 368 -16.24 -3.45 25.29
N GLY A 369 -17.35 -2.88 24.81
CA GLY A 369 -18.43 -3.63 24.18
C GLY A 369 -17.94 -4.36 22.91
N LEU A 370 -17.27 -3.65 22.00
CA LEU A 370 -16.73 -4.22 20.76
C LEU A 370 -15.67 -5.29 21.04
N THR A 371 -14.79 -5.09 22.01
CA THR A 371 -13.76 -6.08 22.40
C THR A 371 -14.38 -7.43 22.80
N ARG A 372 -15.59 -7.46 23.35
CA ARG A 372 -16.29 -8.71 23.69
C ARG A 372 -16.73 -9.52 22.46
N ILE A 373 -16.98 -8.90 21.31
CA ILE A 373 -17.32 -9.62 20.06
C ILE A 373 -16.25 -10.67 19.76
N TYR A 374 -14.98 -10.28 19.87
CA TYR A 374 -13.85 -11.16 19.55
C TYR A 374 -13.71 -12.33 20.53
N GLN A 375 -14.14 -12.13 21.80
CA GLN A 375 -14.10 -13.17 22.82
C GLN A 375 -15.16 -14.25 22.60
N ILE A 376 -16.23 -13.94 21.88
CA ILE A 376 -17.40 -14.81 21.69
C ILE A 376 -17.35 -15.51 20.32
N LEU A 377 -16.71 -14.93 19.32
CA LEU A 377 -16.57 -15.51 17.98
C LEU A 377 -15.84 -16.88 17.97
N PHE A 378 -15.14 -17.22 19.04
CA PHE A 378 -14.27 -18.41 19.13
C PHE A 378 -14.28 -19.11 20.47
#